data_40d2adb2aa2ea359b13a70023bc5ca9a
#
_entry.id   40d2adb2aa2ea359b13a70023bc5ca9a
#
_cell.length_a   1.000
_cell.length_b   1.000
_cell.length_c   1.000
_cell.angle_alpha   90.00
_cell.angle_beta   90.00
_cell.angle_gamma   90.00
#
_symmetry.space_group_name_H-M   'P 1'
#
loop_
_entity.id
_entity.type
_entity.pdbx_description
1 polymer ?
#
loop_
_entity_poly.entity_id
_entity_poly.type
_entity_poly.pdbx_seq_one_letter_code
_entity_poly.pdbx_strand_id
1 'polypeptide(L)'
;MKRLSRNLPMTLFVSVMLLSILACSILTPRPDPTPAPPTPTATPIPLSQQLTLISQPFKETNQTPPFTITSQTPQLRGSDDPRVTGFNERLNELVTKEVDIWRQSFLQNTAPTVNNGSTLDVTYTLLSQIGDIWSFKFDFSFYSDGAAHPGLNSMTLNYELGQGKELALADLFLPNTNTLEAISNYCIAELSKQPFFDSSFSSGAQPTPENYRNWNVTPDGLLITFDEYQVAPYAAGPQKVVVPYRELQALINPQGPLGKVSQ
;
A
#
# COMPACT_ATOMS: atom_id res chain seq x y z
N MET A 1 -116.00 -13.07 3.21
CA MET A 1 -117.13 -12.09 3.13
C MET A 1 -116.58 -10.75 2.72
N LYS A 2 -117.21 -10.21 1.64
CA LYS A 2 -117.28 -8.79 1.18
C LYS A 2 -115.97 -8.11 0.91
N ARG A 3 -115.63 -7.93 -0.42
CA ARG A 3 -116.19 -6.99 -1.39
C ARG A 3 -115.85 -5.51 -1.11
N LEU A 4 -115.27 -4.93 -1.96
CA LEU A 4 -115.42 -3.85 -3.00
C LEU A 4 -114.58 -2.66 -2.54
N SER A 5 -114.07 -1.81 -3.40
CA SER A 5 -114.08 -1.53 -4.79
C SER A 5 -113.22 -0.25 -5.02
N ARG A 6 -112.49 -0.22 -6.12
CA ARG A 6 -112.69 0.83 -7.14
C ARG A 6 -112.48 2.27 -6.67
N ASN A 7 -111.50 2.97 -7.08
CA ASN A 7 -111.61 3.85 -8.27
C ASN A 7 -110.25 4.57 -8.51
N LEU A 8 -109.90 4.48 -9.78
CA LEU A 8 -109.02 5.46 -10.43
C LEU A 8 -109.77 6.73 -10.68
N PRO A 9 -109.18 7.92 -10.69
CA PRO A 9 -108.80 8.58 -11.93
C PRO A 9 -107.43 9.23 -11.83
N MET A 10 -106.61 8.99 -12.79
CA MET A 10 -106.43 9.71 -14.07
C MET A 10 -106.11 11.17 -13.95
N THR A 11 -104.94 11.45 -14.49
CA THR A 11 -104.39 12.69 -14.97
C THR A 11 -103.83 13.69 -14.00
N LEU A 12 -102.47 13.71 -14.02
CA LEU A 12 -101.83 14.96 -14.50
C LEU A 12 -100.36 14.56 -14.94
N PHE A 13 -100.15 14.70 -16.23
CA PHE A 13 -98.83 14.77 -16.83
C PHE A 13 -98.16 16.04 -16.31
N VAL A 14 -97.16 15.88 -15.43
CA VAL A 14 -96.15 16.88 -15.22
C VAL A 14 -94.84 16.34 -15.72
N SER A 15 -94.50 16.77 -16.90
CA SER A 15 -93.14 16.54 -17.46
C SER A 15 -92.11 17.18 -16.53
N VAL A 16 -91.55 16.42 -15.66
CA VAL A 16 -90.30 16.84 -15.01
C VAL A 16 -89.17 16.40 -15.95
N MET A 17 -88.72 17.38 -16.71
CA MET A 17 -87.53 17.24 -17.54
C MET A 17 -86.37 17.15 -16.54
N LEU A 18 -85.98 15.95 -16.22
CA LEU A 18 -84.72 15.70 -15.51
C LEU A 18 -83.58 16.04 -16.47
N LEU A 19 -82.95 17.18 -16.32
CA LEU A 19 -81.68 17.47 -16.91
C LEU A 19 -80.67 16.44 -16.30
N SER A 20 -80.37 15.42 -17.08
CA SER A 20 -79.28 14.58 -16.87
C SER A 20 -78.01 15.40 -17.18
N ILE A 21 -77.44 16.03 -16.18
CA ILE A 21 -76.09 16.58 -16.29
C ILE A 21 -75.17 15.38 -16.45
N LEU A 22 -74.80 15.01 -17.69
CA LEU A 22 -73.65 14.17 -17.96
C LEU A 22 -72.40 14.92 -17.43
N ALA A 23 -72.04 14.69 -16.22
CA ALA A 23 -70.70 15.00 -15.74
C ALA A 23 -69.75 14.06 -16.49
N CYS A 24 -69.25 14.47 -17.64
CA CYS A 24 -68.05 13.91 -18.21
C CYS A 24 -66.91 14.18 -17.19
N SER A 25 -66.71 13.24 -16.29
CA SER A 25 -65.44 13.12 -15.56
C SER A 25 -64.36 12.91 -16.59
N ILE A 26 -63.72 14.00 -17.01
CA ILE A 26 -62.44 13.90 -17.74
C ILE A 26 -61.51 13.27 -16.73
N LEU A 27 -61.31 11.93 -16.86
CA LEU A 27 -60.21 11.22 -16.24
C LEU A 27 -58.93 11.79 -16.86
N THR A 28 -58.45 12.87 -16.29
CA THR A 28 -57.06 13.27 -16.53
C THR A 28 -56.19 12.11 -16.06
N PRO A 29 -55.38 11.51 -16.92
CA PRO A 29 -54.44 10.50 -16.46
C PRO A 29 -53.65 11.14 -15.32
N ARG A 30 -53.68 10.53 -14.14
CA ARG A 30 -52.79 10.91 -13.06
C ARG A 30 -51.38 10.78 -13.61
N PRO A 31 -50.54 11.82 -13.63
CA PRO A 31 -49.18 11.67 -14.08
C PRO A 31 -48.54 10.57 -13.24
N ASP A 32 -47.96 9.58 -13.90
CA ASP A 32 -47.20 8.57 -13.22
C ASP A 32 -46.18 9.26 -12.31
N PRO A 33 -46.00 8.77 -11.07
CA PRO A 33 -45.00 9.35 -10.18
C PRO A 33 -43.65 9.33 -10.91
N THR A 34 -43.11 10.52 -11.17
CA THR A 34 -41.77 10.67 -11.71
C THR A 34 -40.84 9.78 -10.87
N PRO A 35 -40.08 8.83 -11.48
CA PRO A 35 -39.15 8.02 -10.73
C PRO A 35 -38.28 8.95 -9.90
N ALA A 36 -38.19 8.68 -8.60
CA ALA A 36 -37.26 9.40 -7.75
C ALA A 36 -35.87 9.34 -8.36
N PRO A 37 -35.11 10.44 -8.41
CA PRO A 37 -33.73 10.39 -8.88
C PRO A 37 -33.00 9.30 -8.12
N PRO A 38 -32.15 8.49 -8.80
CA PRO A 38 -31.41 7.44 -8.13
C PRO A 38 -30.66 8.04 -6.97
N THR A 39 -30.84 7.47 -5.80
CA THR A 39 -30.06 7.83 -4.61
C THR A 39 -28.58 7.71 -4.99
N PRO A 40 -27.76 8.75 -4.80
CA PRO A 40 -26.34 8.66 -5.12
C PRO A 40 -25.77 7.46 -4.37
N THR A 41 -25.32 6.44 -5.10
CA THR A 41 -24.59 5.32 -4.54
C THR A 41 -23.28 5.89 -4.00
N ALA A 42 -23.07 5.82 -2.70
CA ALA A 42 -21.82 6.26 -2.08
C ALA A 42 -20.65 5.52 -2.79
N THR A 43 -19.69 6.28 -3.30
CA THR A 43 -18.47 5.70 -3.86
C THR A 43 -17.79 4.90 -2.77
N PRO A 44 -17.45 3.61 -2.98
CA PRO A 44 -16.76 2.83 -1.98
C PRO A 44 -15.46 3.51 -1.58
N ILE A 45 -15.23 3.66 -0.28
CA ILE A 45 -13.97 4.18 0.25
C ILE A 45 -12.87 3.19 -0.14
N PRO A 46 -11.75 3.62 -0.75
CA PRO A 46 -10.63 2.75 -1.06
C PRO A 46 -10.15 1.98 0.17
N LEU A 47 -9.75 0.72 -0.02
CA LEU A 47 -9.29 -0.15 1.08
C LEU A 47 -8.17 0.52 1.88
N SER A 48 -7.19 1.10 1.20
CA SER A 48 -6.06 1.80 1.81
C SER A 48 -6.43 2.94 2.77
N GLN A 49 -7.60 3.57 2.58
CA GLN A 49 -8.10 4.64 3.45
C GLN A 49 -8.85 4.14 4.69
N GLN A 50 -9.18 2.84 4.74
CA GLN A 50 -9.88 2.22 5.87
C GLN A 50 -8.91 1.62 6.89
N LEU A 51 -7.62 1.57 6.56
CA LEU A 51 -6.63 0.83 7.30
C LEU A 51 -5.83 1.73 8.26
N THR A 52 -5.44 1.14 9.37
CA THR A 52 -4.53 1.74 10.35
C THR A 52 -3.26 0.92 10.41
N LEU A 53 -2.11 1.59 10.31
CA LEU A 53 -0.81 0.97 10.53
C LEU A 53 -0.53 0.93 12.02
N ILE A 54 -0.23 -0.26 12.53
CA ILE A 54 0.25 -0.49 13.90
C ILE A 54 1.62 -1.16 13.86
N SER A 55 2.35 -1.08 14.95
CA SER A 55 3.63 -1.77 15.14
C SER A 55 3.47 -2.93 16.13
N GLN A 56 3.98 -4.10 15.76
CA GLN A 56 4.00 -5.28 16.62
C GLN A 56 5.43 -5.50 17.13
N PRO A 57 5.68 -5.29 18.44
CA PRO A 57 7.01 -5.48 19.01
C PRO A 57 7.29 -6.95 19.28
N PHE A 58 8.55 -7.32 19.13
CA PHE A 58 9.11 -8.62 19.55
C PHE A 58 10.42 -8.40 20.29
N LYS A 59 10.70 -9.21 21.32
CA LYS A 59 11.96 -9.23 22.05
C LYS A 59 12.32 -10.65 22.45
N GLU A 60 13.57 -11.00 22.21
CA GLU A 60 14.19 -12.27 22.62
C GLU A 60 15.53 -12.00 23.31
N THR A 61 15.85 -12.77 24.33
CA THR A 61 17.16 -12.75 24.99
C THR A 61 17.64 -14.17 25.20
N ASN A 62 18.93 -14.39 24.99
CA ASN A 62 19.62 -15.67 25.25
C ASN A 62 20.80 -15.43 26.19
N GLN A 63 21.09 -16.40 27.06
CA GLN A 63 22.14 -16.27 28.06
C GLN A 63 23.47 -16.94 27.62
N THR A 64 23.40 -17.98 26.77
CA THR A 64 24.57 -18.74 26.35
C THR A 64 24.42 -19.24 24.92
N PRO A 65 25.12 -18.66 23.94
CA PRO A 65 25.84 -17.38 24.00
C PRO A 65 24.89 -16.20 24.28
N PRO A 66 25.36 -15.13 24.93
CA PRO A 66 24.49 -14.02 25.26
C PRO A 66 24.15 -13.22 23.99
N PHE A 67 22.83 -13.00 23.77
CA PHE A 67 22.35 -12.07 22.76
C PHE A 67 20.98 -11.47 23.10
N THR A 68 20.67 -10.35 22.48
CA THR A 68 19.35 -9.72 22.51
C THR A 68 18.92 -9.41 21.09
N ILE A 69 17.70 -9.79 20.74
CA ILE A 69 17.02 -9.45 19.47
C ILE A 69 15.77 -8.65 19.81
N THR A 70 15.64 -7.48 19.21
CA THR A 70 14.41 -6.67 19.25
C THR A 70 13.93 -6.43 17.82
N SER A 71 12.63 -6.44 17.61
CA SER A 71 12.06 -6.06 16.31
C SER A 71 10.72 -5.36 16.44
N GLN A 72 10.44 -4.53 15.42
CA GLN A 72 9.17 -3.88 15.20
C GLN A 72 8.65 -4.32 13.83
N THR A 73 7.50 -5.01 13.81
CA THR A 73 6.89 -5.46 12.55
C THR A 73 5.64 -4.64 12.26
N PRO A 74 5.56 -3.93 11.11
CA PRO A 74 4.34 -3.22 10.75
C PRO A 74 3.21 -4.18 10.44
N GLN A 75 1.97 -3.79 10.81
CA GLN A 75 0.76 -4.53 10.54
C GLN A 75 -0.37 -3.57 10.17
N LEU A 76 -1.15 -3.90 9.15
CA LEU A 76 -2.38 -3.18 8.81
C LEU A 76 -3.57 -3.78 9.55
N ARG A 77 -4.43 -2.92 10.09
CA ARG A 77 -5.67 -3.27 10.78
C ARG A 77 -6.83 -2.45 10.22
N GLY A 78 -8.05 -2.97 10.35
CA GLY A 78 -9.29 -2.27 9.96
C GLY A 78 -10.06 -2.97 8.85
N SER A 79 -9.59 -4.11 8.34
CA SER A 79 -10.30 -4.91 7.33
C SER A 79 -9.91 -6.38 7.41
N ASP A 80 -10.87 -7.27 7.11
CA ASP A 80 -10.67 -8.72 6.95
C ASP A 80 -10.41 -9.10 5.48
N ASP A 81 -10.14 -8.13 4.62
CA ASP A 81 -9.82 -8.37 3.21
C ASP A 81 -8.59 -9.27 3.09
N PRO A 82 -8.62 -10.36 2.30
CA PRO A 82 -7.49 -11.26 2.13
C PRO A 82 -6.18 -10.58 1.67
N ARG A 83 -6.29 -9.44 0.96
CA ARG A 83 -5.12 -8.66 0.53
C ARG A 83 -4.39 -8.02 1.72
N VAL A 84 -5.13 -7.60 2.76
CA VAL A 84 -4.56 -7.08 4.01
C VAL A 84 -3.88 -8.20 4.78
N THR A 85 -4.52 -9.39 4.84
CA THR A 85 -3.91 -10.58 5.46
C THR A 85 -2.61 -10.95 4.77
N GLY A 86 -2.62 -11.08 3.43
CA GLY A 86 -1.42 -11.41 2.66
C GLY A 86 -0.30 -10.37 2.80
N PHE A 87 -0.65 -9.08 2.87
CA PHE A 87 0.30 -8.01 3.15
C PHE A 87 0.96 -8.19 4.53
N ASN A 88 0.17 -8.42 5.57
CA ASN A 88 0.66 -8.63 6.93
C ASN A 88 1.53 -9.89 7.05
N GLU A 89 1.13 -10.98 6.38
CA GLU A 89 1.93 -12.21 6.31
C GLU A 89 3.28 -11.94 5.65
N ARG A 90 3.30 -11.21 4.54
CA ARG A 90 4.54 -10.87 3.83
C ARG A 90 5.51 -10.03 4.67
N LEU A 91 4.99 -9.03 5.40
CA LEU A 91 5.79 -8.22 6.33
C LEU A 91 6.35 -9.07 7.47
N ASN A 92 5.54 -9.93 8.04
CA ASN A 92 5.97 -10.83 9.12
C ASN A 92 7.03 -11.82 8.62
N GLU A 93 6.84 -12.41 7.45
CA GLU A 93 7.81 -13.33 6.83
C GLU A 93 9.16 -12.65 6.62
N LEU A 94 9.17 -11.41 6.07
CA LEU A 94 10.39 -10.65 5.84
C LEU A 94 11.18 -10.45 7.14
N VAL A 95 10.52 -9.94 8.18
CA VAL A 95 11.18 -9.68 9.48
C VAL A 95 11.61 -10.97 10.16
N THR A 96 10.74 -12.00 10.19
CA THR A 96 11.03 -13.27 10.88
C THR A 96 12.20 -13.99 10.24
N LYS A 97 12.26 -14.03 8.90
CA LYS A 97 13.36 -14.66 8.17
C LYS A 97 14.72 -14.05 8.53
N GLU A 98 14.81 -12.73 8.56
CA GLU A 98 16.06 -12.04 8.92
C GLU A 98 16.40 -12.23 10.40
N VAL A 99 15.42 -12.14 11.29
CA VAL A 99 15.61 -12.45 12.73
C VAL A 99 16.15 -13.86 12.91
N ASP A 100 15.62 -14.85 12.17
CA ASP A 100 16.08 -16.24 12.24
C ASP A 100 17.52 -16.41 11.75
N ILE A 101 17.90 -15.73 10.66
CA ILE A 101 19.28 -15.74 10.13
C ILE A 101 20.24 -15.20 11.21
N TRP A 102 19.95 -14.06 11.81
CA TRP A 102 20.78 -13.47 12.86
C TRP A 102 20.80 -14.31 14.12
N ARG A 103 19.65 -14.84 14.54
CA ARG A 103 19.59 -15.77 15.70
C ARG A 103 20.52 -16.96 15.51
N GLN A 104 20.51 -17.60 14.33
CA GLN A 104 21.40 -18.72 14.01
C GLN A 104 22.87 -18.30 14.02
N SER A 105 23.17 -17.13 13.46
CA SER A 105 24.53 -16.57 13.49
C SER A 105 25.02 -16.34 14.91
N PHE A 106 24.20 -15.78 15.79
CA PHE A 106 24.55 -15.55 17.18
C PHE A 106 24.71 -16.85 17.99
N LEU A 107 23.84 -17.83 17.76
CA LEU A 107 23.96 -19.16 18.40
C LEU A 107 25.23 -19.91 18.00
N GLN A 108 25.75 -19.65 16.81
CA GLN A 108 27.01 -20.27 16.32
C GLN A 108 28.26 -19.52 16.81
N ASN A 109 28.12 -18.35 17.40
CA ASN A 109 29.26 -17.63 17.98
C ASN A 109 29.71 -18.30 19.27
N THR A 110 30.79 -19.07 19.17
CA THR A 110 31.40 -19.80 20.30
C THR A 110 32.57 -19.05 20.95
N ALA A 111 32.87 -17.82 20.48
CA ALA A 111 33.90 -16.99 21.07
C ALA A 111 33.55 -16.61 22.51
N PRO A 112 34.55 -16.42 23.41
CA PRO A 112 34.30 -15.89 24.73
C PRO A 112 33.60 -14.52 24.64
N THR A 113 32.59 -14.28 25.49
CA THR A 113 31.91 -12.99 25.57
C THR A 113 32.88 -11.89 25.96
N VAL A 114 32.99 -10.87 25.13
CA VAL A 114 33.89 -9.71 25.30
C VAL A 114 33.11 -8.49 25.81
N ASN A 115 31.93 -8.25 25.18
CA ASN A 115 31.05 -7.16 25.54
C ASN A 115 29.65 -7.74 25.77
N ASN A 116 28.88 -7.50 26.58
CA ASN A 116 27.53 -7.92 26.95
C ASN A 116 26.72 -8.80 25.95
N GLY A 117 27.36 -9.40 24.96
CA GLY A 117 26.77 -10.25 23.94
C GLY A 117 26.41 -9.54 22.63
N SER A 118 25.87 -10.32 21.71
CA SER A 118 25.45 -9.84 20.38
C SER A 118 24.06 -9.17 20.42
N THR A 119 23.81 -8.28 19.49
CA THR A 119 22.49 -7.59 19.40
C THR A 119 21.98 -7.51 17.98
N LEU A 120 20.66 -7.60 17.82
CA LEU A 120 19.93 -7.21 16.62
C LEU A 120 18.77 -6.30 17.02
N ASP A 121 18.68 -5.16 16.37
CA ASP A 121 17.50 -4.28 16.45
C ASP A 121 16.92 -4.06 15.06
N VAL A 122 15.65 -4.43 14.88
CA VAL A 122 14.94 -4.30 13.61
C VAL A 122 13.89 -3.21 13.76
N THR A 123 14.06 -2.17 12.99
CA THR A 123 13.11 -1.05 12.91
C THR A 123 12.56 -0.92 11.49
N TYR A 124 11.45 -0.20 11.33
CA TYR A 124 10.90 0.10 10.02
C TYR A 124 10.49 1.57 9.90
N THR A 125 10.44 2.03 8.67
CA THR A 125 9.89 3.33 8.29
C THR A 125 8.90 3.14 7.15
N LEU A 126 7.67 3.63 7.30
CA LEU A 126 6.77 3.83 6.17
C LEU A 126 7.23 5.09 5.45
N LEU A 127 7.87 4.93 4.29
CA LEU A 127 8.42 6.05 3.50
C LEU A 127 7.33 6.76 2.71
N SER A 128 6.35 6.00 2.19
CA SER A 128 5.19 6.58 1.51
C SER A 128 4.01 5.62 1.48
N GLN A 129 2.83 6.23 1.37
CA GLN A 129 1.61 5.59 0.92
C GLN A 129 1.04 6.44 -0.20
N ILE A 130 1.10 5.94 -1.43
CA ILE A 130 0.65 6.66 -2.63
C ILE A 130 -0.42 5.82 -3.32
N GLY A 131 -1.68 6.24 -3.17
CA GLY A 131 -2.81 5.41 -3.56
C GLY A 131 -2.79 4.08 -2.80
N ASP A 132 -2.74 2.98 -3.54
CA ASP A 132 -2.64 1.63 -2.96
C ASP A 132 -1.21 1.11 -2.82
N ILE A 133 -0.19 1.92 -3.16
CA ILE A 133 1.22 1.54 -2.99
C ILE A 133 1.68 1.93 -1.60
N TRP A 134 2.12 0.93 -0.85
CA TRP A 134 2.74 1.06 0.46
C TRP A 134 4.23 0.77 0.34
N SER A 135 5.07 1.71 0.77
CA SER A 135 6.53 1.64 0.58
C SER A 135 7.24 1.70 1.93
N PHE A 136 7.83 0.58 2.33
CA PHE A 136 8.52 0.41 3.61
C PHE A 136 10.01 0.23 3.41
N LYS A 137 10.76 0.75 4.38
CA LYS A 137 12.17 0.46 4.59
C LYS A 137 12.34 -0.16 5.97
N PHE A 138 13.08 -1.25 6.04
CA PHE A 138 13.50 -1.92 7.27
C PHE A 138 14.98 -1.71 7.48
N ASP A 139 15.37 -1.39 8.71
CA ASP A 139 16.75 -1.26 9.13
C ASP A 139 17.08 -2.36 10.15
N PHE A 140 18.10 -3.15 9.84
CA PHE A 140 18.62 -4.23 10.67
C PHE A 140 19.97 -3.79 11.24
N SER A 141 19.94 -3.18 12.43
CA SER A 141 21.13 -2.78 13.16
C SER A 141 21.63 -3.95 13.99
N PHE A 142 22.85 -4.40 13.75
CA PHE A 142 23.39 -5.57 14.38
C PHE A 142 24.79 -5.35 14.96
N TYR A 143 25.10 -6.07 16.04
CA TYR A 143 26.43 -6.17 16.59
C TYR A 143 26.72 -7.64 16.94
N SER A 144 27.80 -8.18 16.42
CA SER A 144 28.32 -9.47 16.85
C SER A 144 29.35 -9.27 17.95
N ASP A 145 29.20 -9.95 19.09
CA ASP A 145 30.11 -9.76 20.21
C ASP A 145 31.56 -10.04 19.80
N GLY A 146 32.45 -9.10 20.14
CA GLY A 146 33.85 -9.08 19.70
C GLY A 146 34.11 -8.38 18.37
N ALA A 147 33.09 -7.93 17.63
CA ALA A 147 33.28 -7.13 16.42
C ALA A 147 33.79 -5.73 16.76
N ALA A 148 34.51 -5.09 15.82
CA ALA A 148 35.08 -3.77 15.99
C ALA A 148 34.01 -2.67 16.10
N HIS A 149 32.87 -2.82 15.41
CA HIS A 149 31.76 -1.88 15.37
C HIS A 149 30.45 -2.59 14.99
N PRO A 150 29.28 -1.99 15.24
CA PRO A 150 28.00 -2.43 14.70
C PRO A 150 27.96 -2.32 13.18
N GLY A 151 27.01 -3.00 12.55
CA GLY A 151 26.66 -2.87 11.14
C GLY A 151 25.18 -2.56 10.96
N LEU A 152 24.85 -2.08 9.78
CA LEU A 152 23.49 -1.77 9.37
C LEU A 152 23.22 -2.31 7.98
N ASN A 153 22.21 -3.16 7.84
CA ASN A 153 21.66 -3.60 6.57
C ASN A 153 20.26 -3.03 6.40
N SER A 154 19.91 -2.69 5.17
CA SER A 154 18.56 -2.26 4.84
C SER A 154 17.85 -3.26 3.94
N MET A 155 16.54 -3.38 4.09
CA MET A 155 15.64 -4.07 3.15
C MET A 155 14.45 -3.18 2.85
N THR A 156 13.90 -3.31 1.66
CA THR A 156 12.73 -2.51 1.26
C THR A 156 11.61 -3.41 0.79
N LEU A 157 10.39 -2.97 1.02
CA LEU A 157 9.18 -3.58 0.50
C LEU A 157 8.31 -2.50 -0.11
N ASN A 158 7.94 -2.68 -1.37
CA ASN A 158 6.92 -1.91 -2.05
C ASN A 158 5.77 -2.86 -2.38
N TYR A 159 4.57 -2.52 -1.95
CA TYR A 159 3.41 -3.42 -2.08
C TYR A 159 2.20 -2.67 -2.62
N GLU A 160 1.61 -3.17 -3.70
CA GLU A 160 0.35 -2.67 -4.25
C GLU A 160 -0.82 -3.42 -3.58
N LEU A 161 -1.39 -2.81 -2.55
CA LEU A 161 -2.42 -3.43 -1.72
C LEU A 161 -3.69 -3.75 -2.53
N GLY A 162 -4.05 -2.88 -3.49
CA GLY A 162 -5.21 -3.09 -4.36
C GLY A 162 -5.15 -4.39 -5.15
N GLN A 163 -3.95 -4.84 -5.51
CA GLN A 163 -3.71 -6.11 -6.20
C GLN A 163 -3.24 -7.23 -5.26
N GLY A 164 -2.92 -6.94 -4.00
CA GLY A 164 -2.36 -7.89 -3.06
C GLY A 164 -0.98 -8.40 -3.50
N LYS A 165 -0.14 -7.52 -4.07
CA LYS A 165 1.12 -7.90 -4.72
C LYS A 165 2.31 -7.08 -4.23
N GLU A 166 3.40 -7.77 -3.88
CA GLU A 166 4.72 -7.14 -3.76
C GLU A 166 5.22 -6.70 -5.14
N LEU A 167 5.73 -5.48 -5.23
CA LEU A 167 6.25 -4.92 -6.47
C LEU A 167 7.73 -5.22 -6.63
N ALA A 168 8.11 -5.78 -7.76
CA ALA A 168 9.47 -5.77 -8.23
C ALA A 168 9.78 -4.43 -8.93
N LEU A 169 11.05 -4.01 -8.94
CA LEU A 169 11.46 -2.76 -9.61
C LEU A 169 11.01 -2.74 -11.08
N ALA A 170 11.09 -3.88 -11.75
CA ALA A 170 10.67 -4.01 -13.15
C ALA A 170 9.16 -3.80 -13.38
N ASP A 171 8.30 -3.99 -12.37
CA ASP A 171 6.85 -3.77 -12.52
C ASP A 171 6.51 -2.29 -12.75
N LEU A 172 7.41 -1.38 -12.41
CA LEU A 172 7.22 0.07 -12.57
C LEU A 172 7.42 0.55 -14.01
N PHE A 173 8.12 -0.24 -14.84
CA PHE A 173 8.68 0.21 -16.11
C PHE A 173 8.15 -0.60 -17.30
N LEU A 174 8.34 -0.03 -18.48
CA LEU A 174 8.07 -0.72 -19.74
C LEU A 174 9.01 -1.94 -19.88
N PRO A 175 8.52 -3.07 -20.38
CA PRO A 175 9.34 -4.26 -20.57
C PRO A 175 10.46 -4.01 -21.61
N ASN A 176 11.58 -4.68 -21.42
CA ASN A 176 12.76 -4.61 -22.30
C ASN A 176 13.36 -3.21 -22.46
N THR A 177 13.27 -2.38 -21.42
CA THR A 177 13.93 -1.08 -21.37
C THR A 177 15.22 -1.13 -20.54
N ASN A 178 16.15 -0.22 -20.81
CA ASN A 178 17.42 -0.13 -20.07
C ASN A 178 17.25 0.62 -18.75
N THR A 179 16.25 0.24 -17.95
CA THR A 179 15.86 0.94 -16.73
C THR A 179 16.98 0.96 -15.69
N LEU A 180 17.62 -0.18 -15.43
CA LEU A 180 18.73 -0.24 -14.46
C LEU A 180 19.90 0.66 -14.87
N GLU A 181 20.22 0.73 -16.17
CA GLU A 181 21.25 1.60 -16.68
C GLU A 181 20.90 3.08 -16.47
N ALA A 182 19.65 3.48 -16.73
CA ALA A 182 19.20 4.85 -16.51
C ALA A 182 19.25 5.24 -15.02
N ILE A 183 18.80 4.37 -14.12
CA ILE A 183 18.86 4.57 -12.67
C ILE A 183 20.32 4.66 -12.23
N SER A 184 21.18 3.73 -12.69
CA SER A 184 22.59 3.67 -12.35
C SER A 184 23.32 4.95 -12.76
N ASN A 185 23.15 5.39 -14.01
CA ASN A 185 23.79 6.60 -14.53
C ASN A 185 23.41 7.82 -13.69
N TYR A 186 22.13 7.96 -13.32
CA TYR A 186 21.68 9.04 -12.46
C TYR A 186 22.30 8.94 -11.06
N CYS A 187 22.28 7.75 -10.44
CA CYS A 187 22.85 7.54 -9.11
C CYS A 187 24.34 7.81 -9.07
N ILE A 188 25.10 7.34 -10.06
CA ILE A 188 26.54 7.59 -10.16
C ILE A 188 26.81 9.09 -10.29
N ALA A 189 26.04 9.82 -11.11
CA ALA A 189 26.19 11.25 -11.27
C ALA A 189 25.94 12.02 -9.97
N GLU A 190 24.94 11.60 -9.15
CA GLU A 190 24.67 12.21 -7.85
C GLU A 190 25.73 11.84 -6.80
N LEU A 191 26.12 10.58 -6.73
CA LEU A 191 27.15 10.12 -5.81
C LEU A 191 28.51 10.77 -6.09
N SER A 192 28.84 11.00 -7.36
CA SER A 192 30.12 11.64 -7.77
C SER A 192 30.26 13.09 -7.28
N LYS A 193 29.19 13.71 -6.82
CA LYS A 193 29.23 15.04 -6.17
C LYS A 193 29.71 14.97 -4.71
N GLN A 194 29.76 13.75 -4.15
CA GLN A 194 30.11 13.54 -2.76
C GLN A 194 31.63 13.30 -2.61
N PRO A 195 32.27 13.87 -1.57
CA PRO A 195 33.74 13.80 -1.42
C PRO A 195 34.26 12.39 -1.10
N PHE A 196 33.40 11.48 -0.68
CA PHE A 196 33.77 10.10 -0.32
C PHE A 196 33.62 9.11 -1.48
N PHE A 197 32.99 9.50 -2.61
CA PHE A 197 32.76 8.62 -3.75
C PHE A 197 33.96 8.66 -4.69
N ASP A 198 34.60 7.54 -4.86
CA ASP A 198 35.72 7.35 -5.78
C ASP A 198 35.58 6.06 -6.61
N SER A 199 36.58 5.76 -7.44
CA SER A 199 36.55 4.58 -8.32
C SER A 199 36.47 3.24 -7.58
N SER A 200 36.92 3.17 -6.31
CA SER A 200 36.87 1.93 -5.52
C SER A 200 35.44 1.54 -5.13
N PHE A 201 34.53 2.51 -5.04
CA PHE A 201 33.12 2.31 -4.71
C PHE A 201 32.20 2.27 -5.94
N SER A 202 32.72 2.54 -7.15
CA SER A 202 31.90 2.63 -8.37
C SER A 202 31.19 1.30 -8.72
N SER A 203 31.76 0.15 -8.32
CA SER A 203 31.17 -1.17 -8.55
C SER A 203 29.83 -1.35 -7.85
N GLY A 204 29.63 -0.72 -6.67
CA GLY A 204 28.39 -0.79 -5.89
C GLY A 204 27.22 -0.02 -6.49
N ALA A 205 27.47 0.82 -7.52
CA ALA A 205 26.44 1.56 -8.24
C ALA A 205 26.28 1.12 -9.70
N GLN A 206 26.95 0.04 -10.15
CA GLN A 206 26.78 -0.51 -11.49
C GLN A 206 25.36 -1.07 -11.70
N PRO A 207 24.85 -1.11 -12.96
CA PRO A 207 23.45 -1.45 -13.26
C PRO A 207 23.17 -2.95 -13.13
N THR A 208 23.30 -3.49 -11.93
CA THR A 208 22.94 -4.85 -11.60
C THR A 208 21.75 -4.89 -10.64
N PRO A 209 20.87 -5.90 -10.70
CA PRO A 209 19.73 -6.01 -9.80
C PRO A 209 20.11 -5.97 -8.31
N GLU A 210 21.25 -6.56 -7.97
CA GLU A 210 21.77 -6.64 -6.60
C GLU A 210 22.09 -5.25 -6.04
N ASN A 211 22.66 -4.36 -6.85
CA ASN A 211 23.02 -3.01 -6.44
C ASN A 211 21.78 -2.13 -6.20
N TYR A 212 20.66 -2.43 -6.86
CA TYR A 212 19.40 -1.68 -6.79
C TYR A 212 18.29 -2.47 -6.11
N ARG A 213 18.63 -3.42 -5.22
CA ARG A 213 17.64 -4.21 -4.48
C ARG A 213 16.84 -3.38 -3.47
N ASN A 214 17.47 -2.35 -2.89
CA ASN A 214 16.84 -1.48 -1.89
C ASN A 214 16.33 -0.19 -2.56
N TRP A 215 15.07 -0.20 -2.96
CA TRP A 215 14.40 0.92 -3.60
C TRP A 215 13.01 1.14 -3.01
N ASN A 216 12.55 2.38 -3.03
CA ASN A 216 11.24 2.75 -2.53
C ASN A 216 10.55 3.74 -3.48
N VAL A 217 9.23 3.58 -3.63
CA VAL A 217 8.37 4.59 -4.24
C VAL A 217 8.16 5.70 -3.24
N THR A 218 8.44 6.96 -3.63
CA THR A 218 8.20 8.15 -2.79
C THR A 218 7.51 9.24 -3.63
N PRO A 219 6.92 10.28 -3.02
CA PRO A 219 6.32 11.38 -3.76
C PRO A 219 7.32 12.12 -4.68
N ASP A 220 8.60 12.19 -4.28
CA ASP A 220 9.64 12.95 -4.98
C ASP A 220 10.31 12.17 -6.10
N GLY A 221 10.17 10.83 -6.11
CA GLY A 221 10.83 9.95 -7.07
C GLY A 221 11.09 8.56 -6.53
N LEU A 222 11.92 7.81 -7.25
CA LEU A 222 12.41 6.50 -6.84
C LEU A 222 13.59 6.70 -5.90
N LEU A 223 13.41 6.39 -4.62
CA LEU A 223 14.48 6.41 -3.63
C LEU A 223 15.29 5.12 -3.73
N ILE A 224 16.59 5.23 -3.96
CA ILE A 224 17.55 4.13 -3.88
C ILE A 224 18.32 4.26 -2.57
N THR A 225 18.40 3.17 -1.82
CA THR A 225 19.22 3.08 -0.60
C THR A 225 20.38 2.12 -0.86
N PHE A 226 21.59 2.62 -0.72
CA PHE A 226 22.83 1.85 -0.77
C PHE A 226 23.27 1.54 0.65
N ASP A 227 23.55 0.27 0.94
CA ASP A 227 24.00 -0.16 2.26
C ASP A 227 25.40 0.36 2.61
N GLU A 228 25.80 0.24 3.87
CA GLU A 228 27.17 0.50 4.31
C GLU A 228 28.17 -0.24 3.43
N TYR A 229 29.29 0.38 3.11
CA TYR A 229 30.35 -0.13 2.23
C TYR A 229 29.97 -0.34 0.76
N GLN A 230 28.70 -0.18 0.37
CA GLN A 230 28.29 -0.44 -1.01
C GLN A 230 28.85 0.62 -1.99
N VAL A 231 28.69 1.90 -1.67
CA VAL A 231 29.10 3.04 -2.51
C VAL A 231 29.91 4.08 -1.74
N ALA A 232 30.25 3.82 -0.50
CA ALA A 232 30.97 4.74 0.37
C ALA A 232 31.68 3.98 1.49
N PRO A 233 32.74 4.53 2.12
CA PRO A 233 33.33 3.93 3.32
C PRO A 233 32.35 3.93 4.49
N TYR A 234 32.55 3.02 5.45
CA TYR A 234 31.68 2.89 6.63
C TYR A 234 31.39 4.20 7.34
N ALA A 235 32.40 5.07 7.48
CA ALA A 235 32.24 6.36 8.16
C ALA A 235 31.22 7.31 7.50
N ALA A 236 30.91 7.10 6.21
CA ALA A 236 29.88 7.86 5.50
C ALA A 236 28.47 7.26 5.71
N GLY A 237 28.37 6.04 6.25
CA GLY A 237 27.12 5.32 6.46
C GLY A 237 26.39 4.94 5.15
N PRO A 238 25.15 4.46 5.25
CA PRO A 238 24.32 4.17 4.08
C PRO A 238 24.05 5.41 3.26
N GLN A 239 24.07 5.30 1.92
CA GLN A 239 23.83 6.41 1.03
C GLN A 239 22.45 6.32 0.39
N LYS A 240 21.86 7.48 0.07
CA LYS A 240 20.51 7.59 -0.51
C LYS A 240 20.53 8.51 -1.70
N VAL A 241 19.90 8.08 -2.79
CA VAL A 241 19.68 8.89 -3.98
C VAL A 241 18.21 8.83 -4.38
N VAL A 242 17.58 9.99 -4.56
CA VAL A 242 16.24 10.06 -5.13
C VAL A 242 16.40 10.31 -6.63
N VAL A 243 15.91 9.37 -7.44
CA VAL A 243 15.83 9.52 -8.90
C VAL A 243 14.46 10.12 -9.22
N PRO A 244 14.36 11.41 -9.61
CA PRO A 244 13.06 12.03 -9.88
C PRO A 244 12.34 11.32 -11.02
N TYR A 245 11.02 11.18 -10.93
CA TYR A 245 10.23 10.48 -11.96
C TYR A 245 10.38 11.11 -13.35
N ARG A 246 10.61 12.41 -13.46
CA ARG A 246 10.89 13.08 -14.75
C ARG A 246 12.08 12.50 -15.50
N GLU A 247 13.10 12.02 -14.77
CA GLU A 247 14.30 11.38 -15.37
C GLU A 247 14.01 9.98 -15.90
N LEU A 248 12.94 9.35 -15.39
CA LEU A 248 12.50 8.00 -15.76
C LEU A 248 11.22 8.00 -16.61
N GLN A 249 10.64 9.16 -16.91
CA GLN A 249 9.31 9.30 -17.49
C GLN A 249 9.11 8.48 -18.78
N ALA A 250 10.12 8.45 -19.66
CA ALA A 250 10.05 7.68 -20.91
C ALA A 250 10.10 6.16 -20.72
N LEU A 251 10.49 5.70 -19.52
CA LEU A 251 10.64 4.29 -19.16
C LEU A 251 9.48 3.77 -18.30
N ILE A 252 8.75 4.67 -17.61
CA ILE A 252 7.63 4.30 -16.73
C ILE A 252 6.53 3.65 -17.56
N ASN A 253 6.02 2.51 -17.07
CA ASN A 253 4.85 1.87 -17.67
C ASN A 253 3.59 2.67 -17.31
N PRO A 254 2.90 3.31 -18.28
CA PRO A 254 1.71 4.11 -18.00
C PRO A 254 0.52 3.25 -17.50
N GLN A 255 0.53 1.94 -17.72
CA GLN A 255 -0.45 0.99 -17.18
C GLN A 255 0.03 0.31 -15.90
N GLY A 256 1.26 0.58 -15.49
CA GLY A 256 1.85 0.04 -14.27
C GLY A 256 1.47 0.81 -13.00
N PRO A 257 2.01 0.41 -11.86
CA PRO A 257 1.70 1.02 -10.56
C PRO A 257 1.95 2.53 -10.51
N LEU A 258 3.05 3.02 -11.09
CA LEU A 258 3.38 4.44 -11.14
C LEU A 258 2.54 5.24 -12.14
N GLY A 259 2.11 4.64 -13.24
CA GLY A 259 1.30 5.32 -14.26
C GLY A 259 -0.07 5.80 -13.73
N LYS A 260 -0.55 5.20 -12.66
CA LYS A 260 -1.77 5.60 -11.95
C LYS A 260 -1.56 6.73 -10.94
N VAL A 261 -0.31 7.02 -10.58
CA VAL A 261 0.10 7.93 -9.51
C VAL A 261 0.68 9.23 -10.05
N SER A 262 1.27 9.19 -11.25
CA SER A 262 1.97 10.32 -11.87
C SER A 262 1.09 11.18 -12.80
N GLN A 263 -0.24 11.01 -12.73
CA GLN A 263 -1.20 11.83 -13.51
C GLN A 263 -1.71 13.02 -12.71
#